data_d414674e4638d93618230b59bb94f5a4
#
_entry.id   d414674e4638d93618230b59bb94f5a4
#
_cell.length_a   1.000
_cell.length_b   1.000
_cell.length_c   1.000
_cell.angle_alpha   90.00
_cell.angle_beta   90.00
_cell.angle_gamma   90.00
#
_symmetry.space_group_name_H-M   'P 1'
#
loop_
_entity.id
_entity.type
_entity.pdbx_description
1 polymer ?
#
loop_
_entity_poly.entity_id
_entity_poly.type
_entity_poly.pdbx_seq_one_letter_code
_entity_poly.pdbx_strand_id
1 'polypeptide(L)'
;MDVLTELGIGLAVGMLAGTTGTHGSARGRMTILAAVIGFVVGFLLEGVLGAVLGLVGAALACVIISDVVYGASRREGSGGGALAFIVSLAALVVIAIALLVPIVVIILALALIWLGVTRHRRAQRKHAGLRVLR
;
A
#
# COMPACT_ATOMS: atom_id res chain seq x y z
N MET A 1 13.88 13.83 -12.66
CA MET A 1 12.71 13.77 -11.71
C MET A 1 13.25 13.43 -10.35
N ASP A 2 12.63 13.93 -9.29
CA ASP A 2 13.15 13.68 -7.96
C ASP A 2 12.78 12.27 -7.49
N VAL A 3 13.73 11.61 -6.81
CA VAL A 3 13.59 10.29 -6.17
C VAL A 3 12.27 10.13 -5.39
N LEU A 4 11.77 11.24 -4.82
CA LEU A 4 10.49 11.29 -4.10
C LEU A 4 9.26 11.12 -5.00
N THR A 5 9.32 11.62 -6.24
CA THR A 5 8.21 11.47 -7.21
C THR A 5 8.02 10.01 -7.58
N GLU A 6 9.11 9.27 -7.74
CA GLU A 6 9.07 7.86 -8.09
C GLU A 6 8.58 6.97 -6.96
N LEU A 7 9.02 7.27 -5.73
CA LEU A 7 8.48 6.61 -4.56
C LEU A 7 6.97 6.86 -4.45
N GLY A 8 6.50 8.08 -4.78
CA GLY A 8 5.08 8.42 -4.82
C GLY A 8 4.29 7.64 -5.86
N ILE A 9 4.85 7.50 -7.06
CA ILE A 9 4.22 6.72 -8.13
C ILE A 9 4.18 5.22 -7.73
N GLY A 10 5.28 4.70 -7.18
CA GLY A 10 5.32 3.33 -6.66
C GLY A 10 4.26 3.09 -5.58
N LEU A 11 4.16 3.99 -4.61
CA LEU A 11 3.12 3.93 -3.56
C LEU A 11 1.70 3.92 -4.16
N ALA A 12 1.43 4.79 -5.13
CA ALA A 12 0.13 4.88 -5.77
C ALA A 12 -0.24 3.61 -6.55
N VAL A 13 0.72 3.01 -7.27
CA VAL A 13 0.54 1.72 -7.95
C VAL A 13 0.24 0.62 -6.93
N GLY A 14 0.97 0.59 -5.82
CA GLY A 14 0.73 -0.36 -4.73
C GLY A 14 -0.63 -0.17 -4.08
N MET A 15 -1.08 1.06 -3.87
CA MET A 15 -2.41 1.36 -3.34
C MET A 15 -3.51 0.85 -4.28
N LEU A 16 -3.39 1.10 -5.59
CA LEU A 16 -4.35 0.61 -6.58
C LEU A 16 -4.42 -0.92 -6.60
N ALA A 17 -3.27 -1.60 -6.59
CA ALA A 17 -3.23 -3.06 -6.51
C ALA A 17 -3.81 -3.58 -5.19
N GLY A 18 -3.59 -2.88 -4.08
CA GLY A 18 -4.12 -3.23 -2.75
C GLY A 18 -5.65 -3.15 -2.65
N THR A 19 -6.30 -2.34 -3.50
CA THR A 19 -7.78 -2.21 -3.49
C THR A 19 -8.50 -3.52 -3.83
N THR A 20 -7.83 -4.47 -4.45
CA THR A 20 -8.39 -5.80 -4.75
C THR A 20 -8.74 -6.59 -3.50
N GLY A 21 -8.21 -6.21 -2.32
CA GLY A 21 -8.51 -6.85 -1.03
C GLY A 21 -8.19 -8.35 -0.99
N THR A 22 -7.28 -8.82 -1.84
CA THR A 22 -6.94 -10.24 -1.96
C THR A 22 -6.24 -10.77 -0.73
N HIS A 23 -6.50 -12.04 -0.39
CA HIS A 23 -5.93 -12.73 0.76
C HIS A 23 -5.28 -14.05 0.35
N GLY A 24 -4.34 -14.55 1.16
CA GLY A 24 -3.67 -15.83 0.90
C GLY A 24 -2.73 -15.78 -0.31
N SER A 25 -2.76 -16.81 -1.15
CA SER A 25 -1.89 -16.92 -2.33
C SER A 25 -2.15 -15.85 -3.39
N ALA A 26 -3.39 -15.39 -3.51
CA ALA A 26 -3.77 -14.31 -4.44
C ALA A 26 -3.14 -12.97 -4.03
N ARG A 27 -2.98 -12.70 -2.72
CA ARG A 27 -2.29 -11.53 -2.22
C ARG A 27 -0.83 -11.51 -2.66
N GLY A 28 -0.13 -12.63 -2.55
CA GLY A 28 1.27 -12.73 -2.99
C GLY A 28 1.44 -12.41 -4.47
N ARG A 29 0.54 -12.92 -5.32
CA ARG A 29 0.56 -12.64 -6.76
C ARG A 29 0.32 -11.17 -7.07
N MET A 30 -0.65 -10.54 -6.41
CA MET A 30 -0.95 -9.11 -6.57
C MET A 30 0.20 -8.22 -6.08
N THR A 31 0.84 -8.57 -4.97
CA THR A 31 2.01 -7.84 -4.48
C THR A 31 3.18 -7.95 -5.45
N ILE A 32 3.43 -9.14 -6.04
CA ILE A 32 4.47 -9.32 -7.05
C ILE A 32 4.16 -8.50 -8.30
N LEU A 33 2.91 -8.53 -8.80
CA LEU A 33 2.52 -7.73 -9.94
C LEU A 33 2.70 -6.23 -9.69
N ALA A 34 2.25 -5.74 -8.53
CA ALA A 34 2.43 -4.36 -8.13
C ALA A 34 3.91 -3.98 -8.05
N ALA A 35 4.75 -4.84 -7.47
CA ALA A 35 6.19 -4.65 -7.37
C ALA A 35 6.86 -4.59 -8.75
N VAL A 36 6.47 -5.50 -9.67
CA VAL A 36 6.99 -5.50 -11.05
C VAL A 36 6.59 -4.24 -11.79
N ILE A 37 5.34 -3.82 -11.70
CA ILE A 37 4.87 -2.57 -12.32
C ILE A 37 5.62 -1.37 -11.73
N GLY A 38 5.74 -1.29 -10.41
CA GLY A 38 6.49 -0.24 -9.73
C GLY A 38 7.96 -0.21 -10.15
N PHE A 39 8.58 -1.40 -10.29
CA PHE A 39 9.95 -1.52 -10.78
C PHE A 39 10.09 -1.00 -12.22
N VAL A 40 9.22 -1.43 -13.14
CA VAL A 40 9.28 -1.03 -14.54
C VAL A 40 9.05 0.47 -14.68
N VAL A 41 8.05 1.02 -14.03
CA VAL A 41 7.75 2.46 -14.08
C VAL A 41 8.90 3.26 -13.48
N GLY A 42 9.42 2.87 -12.32
CA GLY A 42 10.56 3.53 -11.69
C GLY A 42 11.82 3.45 -12.55
N PHE A 43 12.09 2.29 -13.18
CA PHE A 43 13.23 2.13 -14.08
C PHE A 43 13.16 3.03 -15.31
N LEU A 44 11.96 3.20 -15.89
CA LEU A 44 11.76 4.06 -17.07
C LEU A 44 11.94 5.55 -16.75
N LEU A 45 11.69 5.95 -15.50
CA LEU A 45 11.75 7.36 -15.08
C LEU A 45 13.17 7.79 -14.68
N GLU A 46 13.86 7.04 -13.83
CA GLU A 46 15.18 7.39 -13.29
C GLU A 46 16.21 6.23 -13.24
N GLY A 47 15.93 5.15 -13.93
CA GLY A 47 16.86 4.01 -13.99
C GLY A 47 16.84 3.17 -12.72
N VAL A 48 18.02 2.72 -12.27
CA VAL A 48 18.14 1.69 -11.22
C VAL A 48 17.60 2.17 -9.86
N LEU A 49 17.84 3.42 -9.48
CA LEU A 49 17.36 3.97 -8.21
C LEU A 49 15.83 4.05 -8.19
N GLY A 50 15.24 4.57 -9.25
CA GLY A 50 13.79 4.62 -9.39
C GLY A 50 13.15 3.24 -9.41
N ALA A 51 13.79 2.26 -10.06
CA ALA A 51 13.33 0.88 -10.06
C ALA A 51 13.21 0.30 -8.63
N VAL A 52 14.23 0.50 -7.79
CA VAL A 52 14.25 0.01 -6.41
C VAL A 52 13.17 0.70 -5.57
N LEU A 53 13.06 2.02 -5.68
CA LEU A 53 12.07 2.80 -4.92
C LEU A 53 10.65 2.51 -5.36
N GLY A 54 10.42 2.39 -6.67
CA GLY A 54 9.12 2.02 -7.23
C GLY A 54 8.68 0.64 -6.78
N LEU A 55 9.59 -0.35 -6.79
CA LEU A 55 9.33 -1.70 -6.33
C LEU A 55 8.99 -1.73 -4.83
N VAL A 56 9.82 -1.11 -4.00
CA VAL A 56 9.62 -1.09 -2.54
C VAL A 56 8.34 -0.35 -2.17
N GLY A 57 8.10 0.81 -2.77
CA GLY A 57 6.89 1.60 -2.55
C GLY A 57 5.63 0.83 -2.94
N ALA A 58 5.62 0.22 -4.12
CA ALA A 58 4.49 -0.55 -4.61
C ALA A 58 4.20 -1.78 -3.75
N ALA A 59 5.23 -2.53 -3.36
CA ALA A 59 5.07 -3.71 -2.51
C ALA A 59 4.52 -3.36 -1.13
N LEU A 60 5.10 -2.36 -0.46
CA LEU A 60 4.64 -1.91 0.86
C LEU A 60 3.20 -1.39 0.82
N ALA A 61 2.88 -0.51 -0.12
CA ALA A 61 1.54 0.03 -0.24
C ALA A 61 0.50 -1.05 -0.54
N CYS A 62 0.81 -2.00 -1.45
CA CYS A 62 -0.08 -3.10 -1.79
C CYS A 62 -0.38 -3.98 -0.56
N VAL A 63 0.63 -4.33 0.23
CA VAL A 63 0.46 -5.17 1.43
C VAL A 63 -0.41 -4.44 2.47
N ILE A 64 -0.10 -3.19 2.77
CA ILE A 64 -0.81 -2.42 3.81
C ILE A 64 -2.27 -2.17 3.40
N ILE A 65 -2.50 -1.76 2.16
CA ILE A 65 -3.85 -1.44 1.68
C ILE A 65 -4.70 -2.70 1.52
N SER A 66 -4.14 -3.82 1.04
CA SER A 66 -4.91 -5.08 0.98
C SER A 66 -5.35 -5.54 2.36
N ASP A 67 -4.55 -5.36 3.41
CA ASP A 67 -4.96 -5.67 4.78
C ASP A 67 -6.07 -4.74 5.28
N VAL A 68 -6.00 -3.46 4.91
CA VAL A 68 -7.05 -2.49 5.27
C VAL A 68 -8.36 -2.83 4.59
N VAL A 69 -8.35 -3.04 3.27
CA VAL A 69 -9.54 -3.34 2.47
C VAL A 69 -10.15 -4.67 2.90
N TYR A 70 -9.35 -5.70 3.09
CA TYR A 70 -9.82 -7.00 3.55
C TYR A 70 -10.45 -6.95 4.95
N GLY A 71 -9.80 -6.23 5.86
CA GLY A 71 -10.34 -6.05 7.22
C GLY A 71 -11.64 -5.27 7.27
N ALA A 72 -11.83 -4.32 6.37
CA ALA A 72 -13.07 -3.56 6.25
C ALA A 72 -14.18 -4.37 5.59
N SER A 73 -13.89 -5.09 4.50
CA SER A 73 -14.88 -5.93 3.82
C SER A 73 -15.47 -7.02 4.72
N ARG A 74 -14.69 -7.53 5.65
CA ARG A 74 -15.17 -8.50 6.65
C ARG A 74 -16.15 -7.90 7.67
N ARG A 75 -16.05 -6.60 7.97
CA ARG A 75 -16.90 -5.93 8.95
C ARG A 75 -18.22 -5.45 8.35
N GLU A 76 -18.18 -5.04 7.09
CA GLU A 76 -19.32 -4.39 6.42
C GLU A 76 -20.14 -5.34 5.52
N GLY A 77 -19.73 -6.60 5.38
CA GLY A 77 -20.38 -7.57 4.51
C GLY A 77 -20.29 -7.19 3.04
N SER A 78 -21.25 -6.45 2.47
CA SER A 78 -21.25 -6.02 1.06
C SER A 78 -20.58 -4.66 0.79
N GLY A 79 -20.14 -3.94 1.84
CA GLY A 79 -19.62 -2.56 1.74
C GLY A 79 -18.19 -2.41 1.23
N GLY A 80 -17.47 -3.51 1.02
CA GLY A 80 -16.05 -3.47 0.60
C GLY A 80 -15.79 -2.74 -0.71
N GLY A 81 -16.77 -2.65 -1.60
CA GLY A 81 -16.68 -1.93 -2.86
C GLY A 81 -16.54 -0.40 -2.69
N ALA A 82 -17.26 0.18 -1.74
CA ALA A 82 -17.18 1.61 -1.46
C ALA A 82 -15.80 2.00 -0.94
N LEU A 83 -15.22 1.20 -0.04
CA LEU A 83 -13.88 1.45 0.48
C LEU A 83 -12.81 1.30 -0.60
N ALA A 84 -12.92 0.29 -1.47
CA ALA A 84 -12.02 0.12 -2.60
C ALA A 84 -12.07 1.31 -3.55
N PHE A 85 -13.26 1.86 -3.81
CA PHE A 85 -13.43 3.07 -4.62
C PHE A 85 -12.77 4.30 -3.98
N ILE A 86 -12.97 4.51 -2.68
CA ILE A 86 -12.34 5.63 -1.94
C ILE A 86 -10.82 5.51 -1.97
N VAL A 87 -10.26 4.31 -1.77
CA VAL A 87 -8.81 4.08 -1.83
C VAL A 87 -8.27 4.30 -3.24
N SER A 88 -9.01 3.89 -4.28
CA SER A 88 -8.61 4.14 -5.67
C SER A 88 -8.58 5.64 -5.99
N LEU A 89 -9.56 6.39 -5.52
CA LEU A 89 -9.60 7.84 -5.67
C LEU A 89 -8.43 8.50 -4.92
N ALA A 90 -8.15 8.04 -3.70
CA ALA A 90 -7.01 8.51 -2.92
C ALA A 90 -5.67 8.23 -3.63
N ALA A 91 -5.52 7.08 -4.28
CA ALA A 91 -4.33 6.75 -5.06
C ALA A 91 -4.11 7.70 -6.23
N LEU A 92 -5.17 8.10 -6.95
CA LEU A 92 -5.08 9.11 -8.01
C LEU A 92 -4.65 10.48 -7.48
N VAL A 93 -5.19 10.88 -6.32
CA VAL A 93 -4.78 12.13 -5.64
C VAL A 93 -3.31 12.06 -5.23
N VAL A 94 -2.83 10.92 -4.74
CA VAL A 94 -1.41 10.72 -4.39
C VAL A 94 -0.50 10.88 -5.60
N ILE A 95 -0.88 10.37 -6.77
CA ILE A 95 -0.12 10.55 -8.01
C ILE A 95 -0.02 12.05 -8.35
N ALA A 96 -1.15 12.77 -8.31
CA ALA A 96 -1.18 14.20 -8.59
C ALA A 96 -0.30 15.00 -7.61
N ILE A 97 -0.37 14.68 -6.33
CA ILE A 97 0.43 15.34 -5.28
C ILE A 97 1.92 14.99 -5.43
N ALA A 98 2.26 13.76 -5.75
CA ALA A 98 3.64 13.33 -5.95
C ALA A 98 4.33 14.10 -7.09
N LEU A 99 3.57 14.43 -8.13
CA LEU A 99 4.07 15.24 -9.25
C LEU A 99 4.23 16.72 -8.90
N LEU A 100 3.39 17.25 -8.01
CA LEU A 100 3.36 18.68 -7.66
C LEU A 100 4.26 19.01 -6.47
N VAL A 101 4.26 18.17 -5.43
CA VAL A 101 4.95 18.44 -4.16
C VAL A 101 5.58 17.15 -3.62
N PRO A 102 6.81 16.82 -4.03
CA PRO A 102 7.47 15.57 -3.65
C PRO A 102 7.58 15.34 -2.13
N ILE A 103 7.68 16.40 -1.33
CA ILE A 103 7.80 16.32 0.15
C ILE A 103 6.59 15.63 0.79
N VAL A 104 5.39 15.80 0.23
CA VAL A 104 4.16 15.18 0.75
C VAL A 104 4.23 13.64 0.67
N VAL A 105 4.99 13.12 -0.30
CA VAL A 105 5.21 11.67 -0.46
C VAL A 105 5.91 11.07 0.75
N ILE A 106 6.88 11.77 1.34
CA ILE A 106 7.57 11.31 2.56
C ILE A 106 6.57 11.19 3.72
N ILE A 107 5.73 12.20 3.91
CA ILE A 107 4.71 12.20 4.96
C ILE A 107 3.74 11.05 4.76
N LEU A 108 3.31 10.81 3.52
CA LEU A 108 2.41 9.71 3.18
C LEU A 108 3.05 8.34 3.41
N ALA A 109 4.31 8.16 3.01
CA ALA A 109 5.06 6.93 3.24
C ALA A 109 5.20 6.63 4.75
N LEU A 110 5.54 7.64 5.55
CA LEU A 110 5.61 7.52 7.00
C LEU A 110 4.25 7.19 7.62
N ALA A 111 3.17 7.80 7.15
CA ALA A 111 1.81 7.51 7.60
C ALA A 111 1.40 6.07 7.28
N LEU A 112 1.72 5.56 6.09
CA LEU A 112 1.45 4.17 5.70
C LEU A 112 2.24 3.18 6.55
N ILE A 113 3.52 3.42 6.77
CA ILE A 113 4.37 2.58 7.63
C ILE A 113 3.81 2.57 9.05
N TRP A 114 3.45 3.73 9.60
CA TRP A 114 2.86 3.84 10.93
C TRP A 114 1.54 3.09 11.03
N LEU A 115 0.69 3.17 10.01
CA LEU A 115 -0.56 2.43 9.94
C LEU A 115 -0.31 0.92 9.92
N GLY A 116 0.66 0.45 9.15
CA GLY A 116 1.06 -0.95 9.10
C GLY A 116 1.56 -1.46 10.45
N VAL A 117 2.44 -0.71 11.11
CA VAL A 117 2.98 -1.06 12.43
C VAL A 117 1.91 -1.09 13.50
N THR A 118 1.02 -0.09 13.54
CA THR A 118 -0.06 -0.04 14.54
C THR A 118 -1.05 -1.19 14.37
N ARG A 119 -1.36 -1.58 13.13
CA ARG A 119 -2.20 -2.76 12.87
C ARG A 119 -1.53 -4.05 13.31
N HIS A 120 -0.25 -4.22 13.02
CA HIS A 120 0.51 -5.40 13.43
C HIS A 120 0.56 -5.52 14.96
N ARG A 121 0.82 -4.42 15.67
CA ARG A 121 0.83 -4.39 17.15
C ARG A 121 -0.55 -4.72 17.74
N ARG A 122 -1.64 -4.24 17.12
CA ARG A 122 -3.00 -4.57 17.59
C ARG A 122 -3.34 -6.04 17.38
N ALA A 123 -2.90 -6.66 16.30
CA ALA A 123 -3.09 -8.09 16.06
C ALA A 123 -2.36 -8.94 17.11
N GLN A 124 -1.13 -8.58 17.47
CA GLN A 124 -0.37 -9.30 18.50
C GLN A 124 -1.01 -9.21 19.89
N ARG A 125 -1.60 -8.07 20.27
CA ARG A 125 -2.28 -7.90 21.57
C ARG A 125 -3.51 -8.79 21.71
N LYS A 126 -4.24 -9.06 20.63
CA LYS A 126 -5.38 -9.98 20.66
C LYS A 126 -4.99 -11.42 20.97
N HIS A 127 -3.81 -11.85 20.53
CA HIS A 127 -3.30 -13.20 20.83
C HIS A 127 -2.67 -13.31 22.22
N ALA A 128 -2.15 -12.23 22.78
CA ALA A 128 -1.62 -12.22 24.14
C ALA A 128 -2.72 -12.37 25.20
N GLY A 129 -3.92 -11.81 24.97
CA GLY A 129 -5.07 -11.93 25.87
C GLY A 129 -5.64 -13.35 26.01
N LEU A 130 -5.49 -14.20 25.00
CA LEU A 130 -5.99 -15.59 25.01
C LEU A 130 -5.07 -16.55 25.80
N ARG A 131 -3.84 -16.18 26.09
CA ARG A 131 -2.89 -17.00 26.88
C ARG A 131 -3.14 -16.94 28.39
N VAL A 132 -3.87 -15.97 28.85
CA VAL A 132 -4.13 -15.77 30.32
C VAL A 132 -5.32 -16.60 30.80
N LEU A 133 -6.12 -17.18 29.91
CA LEU A 133 -7.31 -17.98 30.22
C LEU A 133 -7.07 -19.51 30.23
N ARG A 134 -5.81 -19.95 30.32
CA ARG A 134 -5.47 -21.38 30.49
C ARG A 134 -4.90 -21.63 31.87
#